data_765217b8d6aa75e1a8e0f34b87315677
#
_entry.id   765217b8d6aa75e1a8e0f34b87315677
#
_cell.length_a   1.000
_cell.length_b   1.000
_cell.length_c   1.000
_cell.angle_alpha   90.00
_cell.angle_beta   90.00
_cell.angle_gamma   90.00
#
_symmetry.space_group_name_H-M   'P 1'
#
loop_
_entity.id
_entity.type
_entity.pdbx_description
1 polymer ?
#
loop_
_entity_poly.entity_id
_entity_poly.type
_entity_poly.pdbx_seq_one_letter_code
_entity_poly.pdbx_strand_id
1 'polypeptide(L)'
;MENLTFDNWLAGLDLSFWGTAQHKVTPSQFFERQQSEGAVLLDLRSLEEESQLALPFALHIPIDDLPSRWQEVPTDRLVATFCSSVTRAVVAWVYLQLHGLDKVRILDARYSELADELTPGKVYKRTKK
;
A
#
# COMPACT_ATOMS: atom_id res chain seq x y z
N MET A 1 -2.93 -0.76 -23.89
CA MET A 1 -3.62 0.07 -22.91
C MET A 1 -3.14 1.51 -23.01
N GLU A 2 -4.04 2.44 -23.08
CA GLU A 2 -3.68 3.86 -23.16
C GLU A 2 -3.05 4.30 -21.85
N ASN A 3 -2.04 5.18 -21.96
CA ASN A 3 -1.47 5.81 -20.78
C ASN A 3 -2.47 6.82 -20.20
N LEU A 4 -2.76 6.66 -18.93
CA LEU A 4 -3.65 7.56 -18.21
C LEU A 4 -2.88 8.83 -17.86
N THR A 5 -3.34 9.98 -18.36
CA THR A 5 -2.71 11.25 -17.99
C THR A 5 -3.10 11.63 -16.57
N PHE A 6 -2.26 12.41 -15.93
CA PHE A 6 -2.56 12.94 -14.61
C PHE A 6 -3.88 13.71 -14.61
N ASP A 7 -4.08 14.56 -15.62
CA ASP A 7 -5.30 15.36 -15.70
C ASP A 7 -6.55 14.50 -15.78
N ASN A 8 -6.56 13.49 -16.64
CA ASN A 8 -7.72 12.62 -16.82
C ASN A 8 -7.97 11.77 -15.56
N TRP A 9 -6.90 11.26 -14.95
CA TRP A 9 -7.01 10.48 -13.75
C TRP A 9 -7.59 11.30 -12.60
N LEU A 10 -7.05 12.49 -12.37
CA LEU A 10 -7.49 13.35 -11.27
C LEU A 10 -8.93 13.83 -11.48
N ALA A 11 -9.31 14.16 -12.70
CA ALA A 11 -10.65 14.61 -13.03
C ALA A 11 -11.72 13.54 -12.77
N GLY A 12 -11.34 12.27 -12.76
CA GLY A 12 -12.27 11.17 -12.46
C GLY A 12 -12.47 10.89 -10.98
N LEU A 13 -11.74 11.56 -10.09
CA LEU A 13 -11.82 11.31 -8.64
C LEU A 13 -12.82 12.27 -8.00
N ASP A 14 -14.06 11.84 -7.90
CA ASP A 14 -15.16 12.67 -7.40
C ASP A 14 -15.33 12.55 -5.88
N LEU A 15 -16.34 13.24 -5.34
CA LEU A 15 -16.62 13.21 -3.91
C LEU A 15 -16.92 11.81 -3.39
N SER A 16 -17.61 10.99 -4.19
CA SER A 16 -17.90 9.61 -3.81
C SER A 16 -16.62 8.80 -3.62
N PHE A 17 -15.65 8.98 -4.50
CA PHE A 17 -14.36 8.32 -4.39
C PHE A 17 -13.67 8.68 -3.07
N TRP A 18 -13.53 9.97 -2.77
CA TRP A 18 -12.86 10.43 -1.56
C TRP A 18 -13.67 10.13 -0.31
N GLY A 19 -14.98 10.35 -0.37
CA GLY A 19 -15.86 10.21 0.78
C GLY A 19 -16.07 8.79 1.25
N THR A 20 -15.88 7.83 0.36
CA THR A 20 -15.96 6.39 0.71
C THR A 20 -14.59 5.77 0.91
N ALA A 21 -13.54 6.59 0.97
CA ALA A 21 -12.17 6.17 1.25
C ALA A 21 -11.66 5.08 0.29
N GLN A 22 -12.00 5.20 -1.00
CA GLN A 22 -11.59 4.22 -2.00
C GLN A 22 -10.10 4.26 -2.30
N HIS A 23 -9.40 5.28 -1.81
CA HIS A 23 -7.96 5.46 -2.04
C HIS A 23 -7.08 4.80 -0.98
N LYS A 24 -7.67 4.35 0.15
CA LYS A 24 -6.85 3.89 1.28
C LYS A 24 -7.42 2.64 1.94
N VAL A 25 -6.57 1.98 2.71
CA VAL A 25 -6.96 0.86 3.58
C VAL A 25 -6.38 1.10 4.96
N THR A 26 -7.04 0.55 5.98
CA THR A 26 -6.53 0.56 7.35
C THR A 26 -5.60 -0.63 7.56
N PRO A 27 -4.75 -0.60 8.60
CA PRO A 27 -3.94 -1.77 8.95
C PRO A 27 -4.78 -3.04 9.16
N SER A 28 -5.90 -2.92 9.84
CA SER A 28 -6.80 -4.06 10.06
C SER A 28 -7.29 -4.66 8.75
N GLN A 29 -7.77 -3.80 7.84
CA GLN A 29 -8.25 -4.23 6.53
C GLN A 29 -7.12 -4.88 5.71
N PHE A 30 -5.92 -4.31 5.77
CA PHE A 30 -4.79 -4.86 5.05
C PHE A 30 -4.47 -6.28 5.53
N PHE A 31 -4.31 -6.47 6.84
CA PHE A 31 -3.93 -7.78 7.37
C PHE A 31 -5.02 -8.83 7.17
N GLU A 32 -6.30 -8.44 7.21
CA GLU A 32 -7.39 -9.34 6.84
C GLU A 32 -7.26 -9.80 5.39
N ARG A 33 -6.98 -8.88 4.49
CA ARG A 33 -6.86 -9.21 3.06
C ARG A 33 -5.53 -9.90 2.74
N GLN A 34 -4.49 -9.68 3.54
CA GLN A 34 -3.27 -10.46 3.43
C GLN A 34 -3.57 -11.93 3.72
N GLN A 35 -4.34 -12.20 4.77
CA GLN A 35 -4.71 -13.55 5.16
C GLN A 35 -5.63 -14.22 4.13
N SER A 36 -6.61 -13.50 3.63
CA SER A 36 -7.64 -14.08 2.76
C SER A 36 -7.27 -14.09 1.28
N GLU A 37 -6.49 -13.11 0.81
CA GLU A 37 -6.26 -12.90 -0.62
C GLU A 37 -4.78 -12.74 -0.98
N GLY A 38 -3.89 -12.75 0.00
CA GLY A 38 -2.47 -12.54 -0.26
C GLY A 38 -2.11 -11.09 -0.58
N ALA A 39 -2.82 -10.12 0.01
CA ALA A 39 -2.50 -8.71 -0.18
C ALA A 39 -1.03 -8.44 0.15
N VAL A 40 -0.43 -7.50 -0.58
CA VAL A 40 1.00 -7.19 -0.48
C VAL A 40 1.18 -5.80 0.11
N LEU A 41 2.08 -5.69 1.10
CA LEU A 41 2.54 -4.40 1.61
C LEU A 41 3.73 -3.94 0.77
N LEU A 42 3.59 -2.79 0.12
CA LEU A 42 4.69 -2.19 -0.64
C LEU A 42 5.37 -1.15 0.24
N ASP A 43 6.57 -1.45 0.67
CA ASP A 43 7.34 -0.62 1.57
C ASP A 43 8.22 0.33 0.76
N LEU A 44 7.92 1.63 0.81
CA LEU A 44 8.61 2.66 0.03
C LEU A 44 9.75 3.34 0.81
N ARG A 45 10.06 2.85 2.01
CA ARG A 45 11.12 3.45 2.84
C ARG A 45 12.49 3.21 2.23
N SER A 46 13.45 4.03 2.62
CA SER A 46 14.83 3.87 2.17
C SER A 46 15.47 2.59 2.73
N LEU A 47 16.58 2.19 2.15
CA LEU A 47 17.38 1.08 2.68
C LEU A 47 17.83 1.35 4.11
N GLU A 48 18.19 2.59 4.41
CA GLU A 48 18.63 2.99 5.74
C GLU A 48 17.52 2.81 6.77
N GLU A 49 16.30 3.20 6.42
CA GLU A 49 15.15 3.01 7.31
C GLU A 49 14.84 1.53 7.50
N GLU A 50 14.86 0.77 6.43
CA GLU A 50 14.57 -0.67 6.46
C GLU A 50 15.60 -1.42 7.30
N SER A 51 16.87 -0.98 7.27
CA SER A 51 17.92 -1.59 8.07
C SER A 51 17.71 -1.38 9.58
N GLN A 52 17.00 -0.31 9.98
CA GLN A 52 16.70 -0.05 11.39
C GLN A 52 15.48 -0.82 11.87
N LEU A 53 14.50 -1.00 11.02
CA LEU A 53 13.27 -1.75 11.34
C LEU A 53 12.77 -2.40 10.07
N ALA A 54 13.13 -3.66 9.87
CA ALA A 54 12.73 -4.40 8.70
C ALA A 54 11.27 -4.85 8.80
N LEU A 55 10.59 -4.89 7.64
CA LEU A 55 9.26 -5.48 7.50
C LEU A 55 9.42 -6.68 6.56
N PRO A 56 9.77 -7.86 7.10
CA PRO A 56 10.15 -8.99 6.24
C PRO A 56 9.02 -9.54 5.39
N PHE A 57 7.77 -9.24 5.74
CA PHE A 57 6.60 -9.65 4.95
C PHE A 57 6.27 -8.69 3.81
N ALA A 58 7.00 -7.57 3.70
CA ALA A 58 6.72 -6.54 2.69
C ALA A 58 7.58 -6.74 1.44
N LEU A 59 7.06 -6.25 0.32
CA LEU A 59 7.86 -6.03 -0.88
C LEU A 59 8.53 -4.68 -0.72
N HIS A 60 9.85 -4.66 -0.57
CA HIS A 60 10.59 -3.43 -0.33
C HIS A 60 11.13 -2.86 -1.64
N ILE A 61 10.61 -1.72 -2.03
CA ILE A 61 11.09 -0.95 -3.17
C ILE A 61 11.20 0.49 -2.70
N PRO A 62 12.41 0.98 -2.38
CA PRO A 62 12.57 2.40 -2.03
C PRO A 62 11.95 3.28 -3.10
N ILE A 63 11.34 4.39 -2.70
CA ILE A 63 10.55 5.20 -3.64
C ILE A 63 11.37 5.69 -4.82
N ASP A 64 12.64 6.00 -4.63
CA ASP A 64 13.53 6.45 -5.72
C ASP A 64 13.89 5.32 -6.69
N ASP A 65 13.71 4.06 -6.30
CA ASP A 65 13.86 2.91 -7.19
C ASP A 65 12.55 2.52 -7.89
N LEU A 66 11.43 3.09 -7.47
CA LEU A 66 10.14 2.70 -8.01
C LEU A 66 10.05 2.87 -9.52
N PRO A 67 10.56 3.96 -10.13
CA PRO A 67 10.48 4.12 -11.58
C PRO A 67 11.13 2.99 -12.37
N SER A 68 12.18 2.37 -11.83
CA SER A 68 12.86 1.25 -12.50
C SER A 68 12.31 -0.12 -12.11
N ARG A 69 11.47 -0.19 -11.07
CA ARG A 69 11.03 -1.46 -10.49
C ARG A 69 9.52 -1.59 -10.34
N TRP A 70 8.73 -0.64 -10.81
CA TRP A 70 7.26 -0.66 -10.60
C TRP A 70 6.61 -1.92 -11.17
N GLN A 71 7.21 -2.55 -12.15
CA GLN A 71 6.69 -3.77 -12.77
C GLN A 71 6.77 -4.99 -11.84
N GLU A 72 7.53 -4.90 -10.76
CA GLU A 72 7.56 -5.94 -9.71
C GLU A 72 6.30 -5.92 -8.84
N VAL A 73 5.52 -4.83 -8.90
CA VAL A 73 4.32 -4.67 -8.07
C VAL A 73 3.20 -5.52 -8.66
N PRO A 74 2.57 -6.40 -7.86
CA PRO A 74 1.48 -7.25 -8.36
C PRO A 74 0.28 -6.44 -8.87
N THR A 75 -0.37 -6.95 -9.90
CA THR A 75 -1.56 -6.33 -10.50
C THR A 75 -2.85 -7.08 -10.19
N ASP A 76 -2.75 -8.27 -9.60
CA ASP A 76 -3.87 -9.19 -9.43
C ASP A 76 -4.41 -9.23 -7.99
N ARG A 77 -3.90 -8.40 -7.11
CA ARG A 77 -4.27 -8.39 -5.69
C ARG A 77 -4.12 -7.01 -5.10
N LEU A 78 -4.68 -6.81 -3.91
CA LEU A 78 -4.51 -5.55 -3.20
C LEU A 78 -3.04 -5.32 -2.88
N VAL A 79 -2.57 -4.13 -3.19
CA VAL A 79 -1.25 -3.65 -2.77
C VAL A 79 -1.46 -2.41 -1.92
N ALA A 80 -0.93 -2.42 -0.71
CA ALA A 80 -1.01 -1.28 0.20
C ALA A 80 0.35 -0.61 0.26
N THR A 81 0.41 0.68 -0.08
CA THR A 81 1.66 1.44 -0.04
C THR A 81 1.92 1.92 1.37
N PHE A 82 3.17 1.84 1.82
CA PHE A 82 3.55 2.19 3.18
C PHE A 82 4.86 2.98 3.21
N CYS A 83 4.90 3.98 4.08
CA CYS A 83 6.14 4.64 4.50
C CYS A 83 5.96 5.12 5.94
N SER A 84 7.02 5.71 6.51
CA SER A 84 7.00 6.08 7.94
C SER A 84 6.02 7.21 8.26
N SER A 85 5.69 8.08 7.29
CA SER A 85 4.87 9.28 7.52
C SER A 85 3.77 9.48 6.47
N VAL A 86 3.44 8.47 5.71
CA VAL A 86 2.38 8.43 4.69
C VAL A 86 2.71 9.19 3.39
N THR A 87 3.52 10.23 3.44
CA THR A 87 3.76 11.09 2.26
C THR A 87 4.26 10.31 1.04
N ARG A 88 5.29 9.49 1.22
CA ARG A 88 5.85 8.69 0.12
C ARG A 88 4.86 7.63 -0.34
N ALA A 89 4.05 7.11 0.58
CA ALA A 89 3.00 6.14 0.24
C ALA A 89 1.95 6.77 -0.68
N VAL A 90 1.58 8.02 -0.44
CA VAL A 90 0.65 8.76 -1.31
C VAL A 90 1.24 8.98 -2.69
N VAL A 91 2.50 9.44 -2.75
CA VAL A 91 3.17 9.68 -4.04
C VAL A 91 3.28 8.39 -4.84
N ALA A 92 3.66 7.30 -4.20
CA ALA A 92 3.74 5.99 -4.87
C ALA A 92 2.37 5.52 -5.36
N TRP A 93 1.31 5.75 -4.58
CA TRP A 93 -0.04 5.43 -4.99
C TRP A 93 -0.43 6.16 -6.28
N VAL A 94 -0.18 7.47 -6.35
CA VAL A 94 -0.45 8.26 -7.55
C VAL A 94 0.34 7.69 -8.74
N TYR A 95 1.63 7.47 -8.54
CA TYR A 95 2.52 6.96 -9.58
C TYR A 95 1.99 5.64 -10.15
N LEU A 96 1.66 4.70 -9.27
CA LEU A 96 1.20 3.37 -9.69
C LEU A 96 -0.18 3.41 -10.33
N GLN A 97 -1.08 4.26 -9.83
CA GLN A 97 -2.39 4.45 -10.47
C GLN A 97 -2.23 4.95 -11.90
N LEU A 98 -1.32 5.89 -12.14
CA LEU A 98 -1.06 6.40 -13.47
C LEU A 98 -0.44 5.35 -14.40
N HIS A 99 0.16 4.31 -13.85
CA HIS A 99 0.67 3.17 -14.62
C HIS A 99 -0.37 2.07 -14.79
N GLY A 100 -1.61 2.31 -14.38
CA GLY A 100 -2.69 1.36 -14.58
C GLY A 100 -2.86 0.31 -13.48
N LEU A 101 -2.14 0.44 -12.36
CA LEU A 101 -2.29 -0.47 -11.23
C LEU A 101 -3.45 0.00 -10.35
N ASP A 102 -4.65 -0.43 -10.67
CA ASP A 102 -5.88 0.07 -10.04
C ASP A 102 -6.20 -0.56 -8.68
N LYS A 103 -5.48 -1.62 -8.28
CA LYS A 103 -5.70 -2.29 -7.00
C LYS A 103 -4.78 -1.79 -5.91
N VAL A 104 -4.01 -0.74 -6.17
CA VAL A 104 -3.12 -0.13 -5.18
C VAL A 104 -3.92 0.84 -4.32
N ARG A 105 -3.68 0.78 -3.00
CA ARG A 105 -4.30 1.67 -2.02
C ARG A 105 -3.24 2.19 -1.07
N ILE A 106 -3.50 3.33 -0.45
CA ILE A 106 -2.59 3.91 0.53
C ILE A 106 -2.86 3.26 1.88
N LEU A 107 -1.82 2.76 2.54
CA LEU A 107 -1.93 2.37 3.93
C LEU A 107 -1.72 3.60 4.78
N ASP A 108 -2.81 4.17 5.28
CA ASP A 108 -2.79 5.38 6.10
C ASP A 108 -2.48 4.98 7.54
N ALA A 109 -1.19 4.71 7.80
CA ALA A 109 -0.78 4.18 9.10
C ALA A 109 0.68 4.52 9.40
N ARG A 110 0.99 4.56 10.68
CA ARG A 110 2.35 4.67 11.20
C ARG A 110 2.79 3.30 11.76
N TYR A 111 4.07 3.19 12.15
CA TYR A 111 4.61 1.94 12.67
C TYR A 111 3.79 1.37 13.84
N SER A 112 3.36 2.24 14.76
CA SER A 112 2.61 1.80 15.94
C SER A 112 1.30 1.14 15.55
N GLU A 113 0.63 1.63 14.52
CA GLU A 113 -0.64 1.09 14.06
C GLU A 113 -0.46 -0.27 13.37
N LEU A 114 0.65 -0.44 12.65
CA LEU A 114 1.01 -1.75 12.11
C LEU A 114 1.30 -2.74 13.24
N ALA A 115 2.11 -2.30 14.21
CA ALA A 115 2.50 -3.16 15.34
C ALA A 115 1.28 -3.60 16.16
N ASP A 116 0.30 -2.71 16.33
CA ASP A 116 -0.93 -3.03 17.06
C ASP A 116 -1.69 -4.21 16.43
N GLU A 117 -1.64 -4.36 15.12
CA GLU A 117 -2.31 -5.46 14.43
C GLU A 117 -1.55 -6.78 14.56
N LEU A 118 -0.33 -6.75 15.03
CA LEU A 118 0.52 -7.94 15.15
C LEU A 118 0.60 -8.47 16.58
N THR A 119 -0.28 -8.02 17.46
CA THR A 119 -0.40 -8.55 18.82
C THR A 119 -0.97 -9.97 18.78
N PRO A 120 -0.66 -10.80 19.78
CA PRO A 120 -1.08 -12.22 19.76
C PRO A 120 -2.56 -12.43 19.60
N GLY A 121 -3.40 -11.62 20.27
CA GLY A 121 -4.85 -11.77 20.17
C GLY A 121 -5.39 -11.50 18.79
N LYS A 122 -4.90 -10.45 18.12
CA LYS A 122 -5.33 -10.11 16.78
C LYS A 122 -4.82 -11.11 15.74
N VAL A 123 -3.57 -11.52 15.86
CA VAL A 123 -3.00 -12.55 14.98
C VAL A 123 -3.78 -13.85 15.11
N TYR A 124 -4.08 -14.26 16.36
CA TYR A 124 -4.86 -15.48 16.60
C TYR A 124 -6.23 -15.43 15.93
N LYS A 125 -6.97 -14.35 16.15
CA LYS A 125 -8.31 -14.20 15.57
C LYS A 125 -8.29 -14.25 14.04
N ARG A 126 -7.27 -13.64 13.43
CA ARG A 126 -7.15 -13.56 11.99
C ARG A 126 -6.75 -14.88 11.35
N THR A 127 -5.93 -15.67 12.04
CA THR A 127 -5.37 -16.91 11.48
C THR A 127 -6.14 -18.16 11.87
N LYS A 128 -7.07 -18.09 12.81
CA LYS A 128 -7.88 -19.23 13.31
C LYS A 128 -9.29 -19.21 12.76
N LYS A 129 -9.41 -18.98 11.47
CA LYS A 129 -10.72 -19.00 10.81
C LYS A 129 -11.08 -20.37 10.26
#